data_30e9db5013fa50ff982f7e9bcb407526
#
_entry.id   30e9db5013fa50ff982f7e9bcb407526
#
_cell.length_a   1.000
_cell.length_b   1.000
_cell.length_c   1.000
_cell.angle_alpha   90.00
_cell.angle_beta   90.00
_cell.angle_gamma   90.00
#
_symmetry.space_group_name_H-M   'P 1'
#
loop_
_entity.id
_entity.type
_entity.pdbx_description
1 polymer ?
#
loop_
_entity_poly.entity_id
_entity_poly.type
_entity_poly.pdbx_seq_one_letter_code
_entity_poly.pdbx_strand_id
1 'polypeptide(L)'
;MLKRQWLDRGACPKCGSSDANVNHNQGYSYCFSCSTKFGDNVLTIPKQEAKPMNTAGNWGEVSDRKISLDTAKKYSTKIKSEGAIVTHHLYGYFNDRGEQIGHKVRQTKDKRMWVEGDLSSAVLFGQNIFSPKGKYITICEGEVDAMSAYELMGSKWPSISIKTGAASALRDCKEAFPYLDSFDNVIICFDMDKQGQEAAEQVAQLFAPNKAKIVRMDHKDANEYLKMGQRAAFNDCWWNAKPYTPAGIINLKDLGETLYEEDYCDTCLYPWPQMNEKTYGMRTGELITFCSGSGMGKSSIIRELMHHFLRNTEDNIGILALEESVKNTAWNIMSVEADARLYIKEIRDGFEPEQLQKFQEETINSGRFFAFDHFGSVDNDEILARVRFMAQALDCKWICLDHLSILVSGQEDTDERKSIDVLMTKLRSLVEQTGICLLLVSHLRRPSGDRGHEDGREVTLSHLRGSASIGHLSDSVIALERNQQEDDPVLSNTTTIRILKNRYTGDTGVATHLFYNKDTGRLTEISNPFDTGDD
;
A
#
# COMPACT_ATOMS: atom_id res chain seq x y z
N MET A 1 4.49 -37.07 32.99
CA MET A 1 3.53 -36.32 32.18
C MET A 1 4.31 -35.36 31.29
N LEU A 2 4.46 -35.66 29.98
CA LEU A 2 5.12 -34.78 29.03
C LEU A 2 4.25 -33.50 28.88
N LYS A 3 4.84 -32.33 29.14
CA LYS A 3 4.15 -31.06 28.92
C LYS A 3 3.75 -30.96 27.43
N ARG A 4 2.47 -30.63 27.15
CA ARG A 4 1.97 -30.35 25.81
C ARG A 4 2.75 -29.18 25.23
N GLN A 5 3.41 -29.39 24.11
CA GLN A 5 4.22 -28.36 23.47
C GLN A 5 3.97 -28.37 21.97
N TRP A 6 3.65 -27.19 21.45
CA TRP A 6 3.61 -26.93 20.01
C TRP A 6 5.05 -26.75 19.52
N LEU A 7 5.38 -27.37 18.40
CA LEU A 7 6.75 -27.38 17.87
C LEU A 7 6.89 -26.36 16.74
N ASP A 8 6.59 -26.78 15.52
CA ASP A 8 6.83 -25.98 14.31
C ASP A 8 5.53 -25.56 13.65
N ARG A 9 5.60 -24.48 12.85
CA ARG A 9 4.53 -24.04 11.98
C ARG A 9 4.87 -24.37 10.53
N GLY A 10 3.85 -24.68 9.72
CA GLY A 10 4.04 -25.02 8.33
C GLY A 10 2.78 -24.85 7.49
N ALA A 11 2.91 -25.13 6.19
CA ALA A 11 1.80 -25.06 5.26
C ALA A 11 0.73 -26.12 5.57
N CYS A 12 -0.53 -25.73 5.43
CA CYS A 12 -1.66 -26.65 5.58
C CYS A 12 -1.94 -27.39 4.27
N PRO A 13 -1.90 -28.73 4.25
CA PRO A 13 -2.16 -29.49 3.03
C PRO A 13 -3.63 -29.40 2.54
N LYS A 14 -4.56 -28.94 3.39
CA LYS A 14 -5.98 -28.85 3.05
C LYS A 14 -6.40 -27.49 2.54
N CYS A 15 -5.98 -26.39 3.19
CA CYS A 15 -6.42 -25.04 2.85
C CYS A 15 -5.34 -24.17 2.22
N GLY A 16 -4.10 -24.67 2.08
CA GLY A 16 -2.99 -23.94 1.46
C GLY A 16 -2.41 -22.78 2.29
N SER A 17 -2.88 -22.55 3.52
CA SER A 17 -2.29 -21.54 4.41
C SER A 17 -0.82 -21.86 4.66
N SER A 18 0.06 -20.87 4.53
CA SER A 18 1.52 -21.06 4.57
C SER A 18 2.08 -21.39 5.96
N ASP A 19 1.39 -20.98 7.04
CA ASP A 19 1.91 -21.00 8.41
C ASP A 19 0.91 -21.38 9.51
N ALA A 20 -0.35 -21.66 9.14
CA ALA A 20 -1.40 -21.95 10.12
C ALA A 20 -1.43 -23.40 10.62
N ASN A 21 -0.66 -24.31 10.02
CA ASN A 21 -0.58 -25.70 10.44
C ASN A 21 0.56 -25.87 11.45
N VAL A 22 0.22 -26.19 12.69
CA VAL A 22 1.18 -26.29 13.80
C VAL A 22 1.35 -27.75 14.23
N ASN A 23 2.59 -28.22 14.27
CA ASN A 23 2.93 -29.57 14.70
C ASN A 23 2.94 -29.67 16.24
N HIS A 24 2.42 -30.75 16.74
CA HIS A 24 2.37 -31.04 18.16
C HIS A 24 3.33 -32.19 18.54
N ASN A 25 3.98 -32.11 19.70
CA ASN A 25 4.93 -33.12 20.18
C ASN A 25 4.33 -34.55 20.42
N GLN A 26 3.04 -34.71 20.17
CA GLN A 26 2.32 -35.99 20.24
C GLN A 26 2.04 -36.62 18.86
N GLY A 27 2.70 -36.15 17.79
CA GLY A 27 2.64 -36.77 16.46
C GLY A 27 1.42 -36.39 15.61
N TYR A 28 0.75 -35.30 15.92
CA TYR A 28 -0.29 -34.73 15.06
C TYR A 28 -0.02 -33.25 14.74
N SER A 29 -0.63 -32.75 13.67
CA SER A 29 -0.66 -31.32 13.40
C SER A 29 -2.09 -30.78 13.35
N TYR A 30 -2.24 -29.49 13.63
CA TYR A 30 -3.52 -28.80 13.61
C TYR A 30 -3.41 -27.47 12.85
N CYS A 31 -4.28 -27.29 11.86
CA CYS A 31 -4.36 -26.05 11.15
C CYS A 31 -5.37 -25.09 11.79
N PHE A 32 -4.89 -23.95 12.28
CA PHE A 32 -5.73 -22.92 12.90
C PHE A 32 -6.56 -22.14 11.89
N SER A 33 -6.19 -22.16 10.60
CA SER A 33 -6.93 -21.46 9.54
C SER A 33 -8.20 -22.21 9.11
N CYS A 34 -8.12 -23.55 8.93
CA CYS A 34 -9.25 -24.36 8.50
C CYS A 34 -9.76 -25.35 9.55
N SER A 35 -9.24 -25.25 10.76
CA SER A 35 -9.59 -26.10 11.92
C SER A 35 -9.47 -27.61 11.65
N THR A 36 -8.55 -28.00 10.75
CA THR A 36 -8.34 -29.41 10.38
C THR A 36 -7.16 -29.99 11.13
N LYS A 37 -7.32 -31.19 11.69
CA LYS A 37 -6.27 -31.98 12.32
C LYS A 37 -5.76 -33.04 11.34
N PHE A 38 -4.44 -33.26 11.33
CA PHE A 38 -3.75 -34.27 10.53
C PHE A 38 -2.93 -35.20 11.45
N GLY A 39 -3.00 -36.53 11.22
CA GLY A 39 -2.26 -37.57 11.97
C GLY A 39 -3.14 -38.54 12.73
N ASP A 40 -2.64 -39.76 12.99
CA ASP A 40 -3.43 -40.94 13.39
C ASP A 40 -3.82 -41.04 14.90
N ASN A 41 -3.31 -40.16 15.74
CA ASN A 41 -3.79 -40.12 17.13
C ASN A 41 -4.97 -39.16 17.25
N VAL A 42 -6.15 -39.63 16.94
CA VAL A 42 -7.42 -39.00 17.30
C VAL A 42 -7.59 -39.03 18.82
N LEU A 43 -6.88 -38.18 19.50
CA LEU A 43 -7.40 -37.67 20.75
C LEU A 43 -8.55 -36.77 20.35
N THR A 44 -9.76 -37.29 20.46
CA THR A 44 -10.93 -36.39 20.58
C THR A 44 -10.55 -35.36 21.61
N ILE A 45 -10.37 -34.09 21.17
CA ILE A 45 -10.43 -32.99 22.14
C ILE A 45 -11.74 -33.26 22.86
N PRO A 46 -11.76 -33.55 24.16
CA PRO A 46 -13.02 -33.76 24.84
C PRO A 46 -13.83 -32.50 24.50
N LYS A 47 -14.98 -32.70 23.85
CA LYS A 47 -15.99 -31.62 23.71
C LYS A 47 -16.09 -31.10 25.13
N GLN A 48 -15.76 -29.83 25.37
CA GLN A 48 -15.91 -29.26 26.69
C GLN A 48 -17.36 -29.56 27.07
N GLU A 49 -17.57 -30.37 28.09
CA GLU A 49 -18.92 -30.70 28.55
C GLU A 49 -19.64 -29.36 28.74
N ALA A 50 -20.82 -29.26 28.14
CA ALA A 50 -21.63 -28.04 28.23
C ALA A 50 -21.82 -27.76 29.72
N LYS A 51 -21.41 -26.57 30.15
CA LYS A 51 -21.59 -26.17 31.54
C LYS A 51 -23.09 -26.12 31.82
N PRO A 52 -23.57 -26.73 32.89
CA PRO A 52 -24.98 -26.65 33.20
C PRO A 52 -25.42 -25.18 33.36
N MET A 53 -26.66 -24.85 32.97
CA MET A 53 -27.25 -23.53 33.12
C MET A 53 -27.62 -23.28 34.60
N ASN A 54 -26.64 -22.95 35.43
CA ASN A 54 -26.79 -22.82 36.88
C ASN A 54 -27.09 -21.40 37.34
N THR A 55 -26.83 -20.40 36.47
CA THR A 55 -27.09 -19.01 36.86
C THR A 55 -28.54 -18.67 36.62
N ALA A 56 -29.29 -18.51 37.72
CA ALA A 56 -30.67 -18.04 37.69
C ALA A 56 -30.69 -16.51 37.54
N GLY A 57 -31.57 -16.01 36.69
CA GLY A 57 -31.85 -14.59 36.51
C GLY A 57 -33.33 -14.31 36.43
N ASN A 58 -33.74 -13.10 36.79
CA ASN A 58 -35.10 -12.61 36.75
C ASN A 58 -35.34 -11.65 35.58
N TRP A 59 -36.55 -11.52 35.14
CA TRP A 59 -36.96 -10.48 34.22
C TRP A 59 -36.82 -9.10 34.90
N GLY A 60 -36.10 -8.19 34.29
CA GLY A 60 -35.89 -6.84 34.80
C GLY A 60 -35.32 -5.93 33.70
N GLU A 61 -35.39 -4.65 33.94
CA GLU A 61 -34.67 -3.66 33.13
C GLU A 61 -33.15 -3.86 33.23
N VAL A 62 -32.43 -3.77 32.12
CA VAL A 62 -30.99 -3.70 32.17
C VAL A 62 -30.59 -2.25 32.44
N SER A 63 -30.84 -1.81 33.68
CA SER A 63 -30.81 -0.39 34.06
C SER A 63 -29.45 0.27 33.91
N ASP A 64 -28.34 -0.47 34.12
CA ASP A 64 -26.97 0.00 33.90
C ASP A 64 -26.67 0.28 32.43
N ARG A 65 -27.54 -0.21 31.53
CA ARG A 65 -27.47 -0.03 30.06
C ARG A 65 -28.65 0.76 29.49
N LYS A 66 -29.57 1.19 30.34
CA LYS A 66 -30.82 1.86 29.95
C LYS A 66 -31.71 1.09 28.96
N ILE A 67 -31.65 -0.25 28.98
CA ILE A 67 -32.50 -1.12 28.15
C ILE A 67 -33.76 -1.44 28.93
N SER A 68 -34.90 -1.20 28.30
CA SER A 68 -36.23 -1.39 28.88
C SER A 68 -36.54 -2.85 29.18
N LEU A 69 -37.47 -3.09 30.11
CA LEU A 69 -37.95 -4.42 30.44
C LEU A 69 -38.59 -5.12 29.24
N ASP A 70 -39.29 -4.39 28.39
CA ASP A 70 -39.94 -4.96 27.20
C ASP A 70 -38.92 -5.46 26.20
N THR A 71 -37.88 -4.70 25.94
CA THR A 71 -36.77 -5.13 25.09
C THR A 71 -35.99 -6.30 25.70
N ALA A 72 -35.69 -6.26 26.99
CA ALA A 72 -35.02 -7.36 27.68
C ALA A 72 -35.84 -8.66 27.57
N LYS A 73 -37.16 -8.61 27.80
CA LYS A 73 -38.05 -9.77 27.61
C LYS A 73 -38.06 -10.27 26.17
N LYS A 74 -38.19 -9.35 25.21
CA LYS A 74 -38.21 -9.71 23.78
C LYS A 74 -36.94 -10.47 23.37
N TYR A 75 -35.76 -10.04 23.84
CA TYR A 75 -34.48 -10.67 23.56
C TYR A 75 -34.09 -11.80 24.51
N SER A 76 -35.03 -12.25 25.34
CA SER A 76 -34.79 -13.29 26.35
C SER A 76 -33.56 -12.99 27.23
N THR A 77 -33.35 -11.73 27.57
CA THR A 77 -32.29 -11.25 28.43
C THR A 77 -32.82 -11.12 29.84
N LYS A 78 -32.19 -11.82 30.79
CA LYS A 78 -32.49 -11.75 32.24
C LYS A 78 -31.36 -11.03 32.97
N ILE A 79 -31.67 -10.56 34.19
CA ILE A 79 -30.68 -9.94 35.06
C ILE A 79 -30.60 -10.64 36.39
N LYS A 80 -29.45 -10.56 37.04
CA LYS A 80 -29.31 -10.84 38.48
C LYS A 80 -28.95 -9.54 39.16
N SER A 81 -29.62 -9.25 40.26
CA SER A 81 -29.44 -8.00 41.01
C SER A 81 -29.19 -8.28 42.48
N GLU A 82 -28.46 -7.40 43.13
CA GLU A 82 -28.30 -7.30 44.57
C GLU A 82 -28.87 -5.96 44.99
N GLY A 83 -30.06 -6.00 45.57
CA GLY A 83 -30.86 -4.79 45.76
C GLY A 83 -31.23 -4.13 44.44
N ALA A 84 -30.96 -2.83 44.32
CA ALA A 84 -31.18 -2.08 43.07
C ALA A 84 -30.06 -2.18 42.05
N ILE A 85 -28.93 -2.87 42.36
CA ILE A 85 -27.76 -2.93 41.53
C ILE A 85 -27.80 -4.20 40.67
N VAL A 86 -27.77 -4.06 39.33
CA VAL A 86 -27.63 -5.17 38.39
C VAL A 86 -26.22 -5.68 38.45
N THR A 87 -26.05 -6.95 38.81
CA THR A 87 -24.73 -7.61 38.96
C THR A 87 -24.37 -8.50 37.77
N HIS A 88 -25.38 -9.06 37.10
CA HIS A 88 -25.16 -9.92 35.94
C HIS A 88 -26.25 -9.70 34.88
N HIS A 89 -25.83 -9.79 33.61
CA HIS A 89 -26.72 -9.94 32.46
C HIS A 89 -26.64 -11.38 31.96
N LEU A 90 -27.76 -11.97 31.60
CA LEU A 90 -27.90 -13.31 31.06
C LEU A 90 -28.58 -13.23 29.70
N TYR A 91 -27.80 -13.36 28.62
CA TYR A 91 -28.28 -13.27 27.23
C TYR A 91 -28.66 -14.65 26.74
N GLY A 92 -29.95 -14.92 26.48
CA GLY A 92 -30.45 -16.20 25.99
C GLY A 92 -30.04 -16.50 24.56
N TYR A 93 -29.52 -17.68 24.29
CA TYR A 93 -29.18 -18.16 22.96
C TYR A 93 -30.04 -19.36 22.57
N PHE A 94 -30.42 -19.38 21.30
CA PHE A 94 -31.36 -20.34 20.75
C PHE A 94 -30.76 -21.05 19.55
N ASN A 95 -31.24 -22.26 19.25
CA ASN A 95 -30.94 -22.94 18.00
C ASN A 95 -31.92 -22.52 16.89
N ASP A 96 -31.77 -23.09 15.70
CA ASP A 96 -32.63 -22.86 14.52
C ASP A 96 -34.08 -23.28 14.71
N ARG A 97 -34.38 -24.16 15.71
CA ARG A 97 -35.71 -24.61 16.09
C ARG A 97 -36.38 -23.71 17.12
N GLY A 98 -35.70 -22.68 17.58
CA GLY A 98 -36.21 -21.78 18.62
C GLY A 98 -36.11 -22.35 20.05
N GLU A 99 -35.34 -23.39 20.28
CA GLU A 99 -35.10 -23.97 21.60
C GLU A 99 -33.92 -23.23 22.26
N GLN A 100 -34.06 -22.83 23.52
CA GLN A 100 -32.96 -22.21 24.26
C GLN A 100 -31.94 -23.28 24.63
N ILE A 101 -30.72 -23.13 24.13
CA ILE A 101 -29.63 -24.10 24.31
C ILE A 101 -28.55 -23.62 25.27
N GLY A 102 -28.63 -22.37 25.68
CA GLY A 102 -27.68 -21.78 26.63
C GLY A 102 -27.90 -20.29 26.82
N HIS A 103 -27.03 -19.69 27.56
CA HIS A 103 -26.92 -18.26 27.68
C HIS A 103 -25.48 -17.82 27.94
N LYS A 104 -25.17 -16.60 27.54
CA LYS A 104 -23.96 -15.90 27.99
C LYS A 104 -24.26 -15.12 29.24
N VAL A 105 -23.38 -15.23 30.22
CA VAL A 105 -23.45 -14.47 31.47
C VAL A 105 -22.35 -13.41 31.43
N ARG A 106 -22.72 -12.16 31.65
CA ARG A 106 -21.80 -11.04 31.80
C ARG A 106 -21.90 -10.46 33.20
N GLN A 107 -20.81 -10.46 33.92
CA GLN A 107 -20.70 -9.78 35.20
C GLN A 107 -20.50 -8.28 34.97
N THR A 108 -21.26 -7.42 35.64
CA THR A 108 -21.24 -5.96 35.41
C THR A 108 -19.98 -5.30 35.98
N LYS A 109 -19.48 -5.81 37.11
CA LYS A 109 -18.38 -5.20 37.87
C LYS A 109 -17.05 -5.23 37.14
N ASP A 110 -16.66 -6.38 36.59
CA ASP A 110 -15.36 -6.62 35.97
C ASP A 110 -15.47 -6.98 34.47
N LYS A 111 -16.70 -6.89 33.92
CA LYS A 111 -17.04 -7.23 32.53
C LYS A 111 -16.70 -8.68 32.13
N ARG A 112 -16.42 -9.56 33.08
CA ARG A 112 -16.13 -10.97 32.82
C ARG A 112 -17.33 -11.63 32.17
N MET A 113 -17.04 -12.44 31.13
CA MET A 113 -18.08 -13.18 30.39
C MET A 113 -17.77 -14.67 30.39
N TRP A 114 -18.83 -15.50 30.49
CA TRP A 114 -18.75 -16.95 30.31
C TRP A 114 -20.03 -17.49 29.68
N VAL A 115 -19.96 -18.70 29.19
CA VAL A 115 -21.08 -19.41 28.56
C VAL A 115 -21.55 -20.51 29.51
N GLU A 116 -22.86 -20.65 29.63
CA GLU A 116 -23.56 -21.80 30.21
C GLU A 116 -24.47 -22.41 29.15
N GLY A 117 -24.53 -23.75 29.08
CA GLY A 117 -25.13 -24.47 27.96
C GLY A 117 -24.13 -24.74 26.82
N ASP A 118 -24.62 -25.17 25.66
CA ASP A 118 -23.83 -25.41 24.46
C ASP A 118 -24.26 -24.47 23.33
N LEU A 119 -23.46 -23.45 23.02
CA LEU A 119 -23.76 -22.49 21.97
C LEU A 119 -23.22 -22.91 20.58
N SER A 120 -22.73 -24.14 20.41
CA SER A 120 -22.16 -24.59 19.13
C SER A 120 -23.17 -24.58 17.97
N SER A 121 -24.45 -24.82 18.29
CA SER A 121 -25.56 -24.76 17.32
C SER A 121 -26.42 -23.50 17.45
N ALA A 122 -25.95 -22.49 18.20
CA ALA A 122 -26.68 -21.25 18.35
C ALA A 122 -26.73 -20.44 17.07
N VAL A 123 -27.89 -19.89 16.74
CA VAL A 123 -28.04 -18.83 15.77
C VAL A 123 -27.52 -17.50 16.35
N LEU A 124 -27.48 -16.42 15.56
CA LEU A 124 -27.07 -15.11 16.01
C LEU A 124 -28.01 -14.62 17.14
N PHE A 125 -27.49 -13.82 18.07
CA PHE A 125 -28.30 -13.29 19.15
C PHE A 125 -29.46 -12.43 18.61
N GLY A 126 -30.67 -12.74 19.00
CA GLY A 126 -31.87 -12.08 18.51
C GLY A 126 -32.41 -12.61 17.17
N GLN A 127 -31.70 -13.49 16.47
CA GLN A 127 -32.15 -14.05 15.18
C GLN A 127 -33.46 -14.83 15.32
N ASN A 128 -33.65 -15.54 16.41
CA ASN A 128 -34.88 -16.30 16.69
C ASN A 128 -36.13 -15.43 16.88
N ILE A 129 -35.98 -14.13 17.03
CA ILE A 129 -37.07 -13.18 17.33
C ILE A 129 -37.73 -12.68 16.03
N PHE A 130 -36.93 -12.55 14.98
CA PHE A 130 -37.33 -11.90 13.74
C PHE A 130 -37.43 -12.92 12.60
N SER A 131 -38.57 -12.94 11.94
CA SER A 131 -38.76 -13.78 10.75
C SER A 131 -37.81 -13.35 9.63
N PRO A 132 -37.28 -14.30 8.84
CA PRO A 132 -36.53 -13.98 7.63
C PRO A 132 -37.39 -13.17 6.66
N LYS A 133 -36.76 -12.43 5.77
CA LYS A 133 -37.32 -11.49 4.79
C LYS A 133 -37.84 -10.20 5.42
N GLY A 134 -37.34 -9.12 4.94
CA GLY A 134 -37.70 -7.78 5.42
C GLY A 134 -36.87 -6.70 4.75
N LYS A 135 -37.28 -5.44 4.99
CA LYS A 135 -36.62 -4.30 4.32
C LYS A 135 -35.24 -3.98 4.91
N TYR A 136 -35.09 -4.11 6.23
CA TYR A 136 -33.85 -3.79 6.93
C TYR A 136 -33.59 -4.79 8.05
N ILE A 137 -32.31 -5.14 8.25
CA ILE A 137 -31.79 -5.81 9.44
C ILE A 137 -30.53 -5.10 9.89
N THR A 138 -30.36 -4.91 11.20
CA THR A 138 -29.14 -4.35 11.80
C THR A 138 -28.34 -5.49 12.43
N ILE A 139 -27.03 -5.54 12.15
CA ILE A 139 -26.08 -6.46 12.77
C ILE A 139 -25.15 -5.64 13.67
N CYS A 140 -25.12 -5.92 14.96
CA CYS A 140 -24.26 -5.29 15.95
C CYS A 140 -23.15 -6.26 16.40
N GLU A 141 -22.13 -5.72 17.05
CA GLU A 141 -21.05 -6.54 17.58
C GLU A 141 -21.46 -7.24 18.89
N GLY A 142 -22.17 -6.55 19.77
CA GLY A 142 -22.58 -7.03 21.09
C GLY A 142 -24.09 -7.14 21.28
N GLU A 143 -24.48 -7.98 22.25
CA GLU A 143 -25.88 -8.20 22.60
C GLU A 143 -26.56 -6.92 23.13
N VAL A 144 -25.81 -6.11 23.88
CA VAL A 144 -26.27 -4.82 24.41
C VAL A 144 -26.53 -3.84 23.26
N ASP A 145 -25.66 -3.81 22.27
CA ASP A 145 -25.76 -2.91 21.14
C ASP A 145 -26.92 -3.28 20.22
N ALA A 146 -27.18 -4.59 20.02
CA ALA A 146 -28.34 -5.05 19.30
C ALA A 146 -29.67 -4.60 19.96
N MET A 147 -29.78 -4.76 21.27
CA MET A 147 -30.95 -4.28 22.02
C MET A 147 -31.07 -2.76 21.99
N SER A 148 -29.94 -2.06 22.12
CA SER A 148 -29.91 -0.60 22.06
C SER A 148 -30.31 -0.04 20.72
N ALA A 149 -29.77 -0.59 19.64
CA ALA A 149 -30.12 -0.21 18.28
C ALA A 149 -31.60 -0.48 17.99
N TYR A 150 -32.15 -1.59 18.49
CA TYR A 150 -33.57 -1.90 18.38
C TYR A 150 -34.43 -0.82 19.03
N GLU A 151 -34.14 -0.40 20.27
CA GLU A 151 -34.88 0.67 20.98
C GLU A 151 -34.72 2.04 20.32
N LEU A 152 -33.49 2.40 19.96
CA LEU A 152 -33.18 3.67 19.29
C LEU A 152 -33.94 3.82 17.99
N MET A 153 -34.10 2.72 17.21
CA MET A 153 -34.88 2.68 15.98
C MET A 153 -36.39 2.54 16.20
N GLY A 154 -36.87 2.73 17.45
CA GLY A 154 -38.28 2.69 17.78
C GLY A 154 -38.88 1.31 17.78
N SER A 155 -38.10 0.29 18.03
CA SER A 155 -38.53 -1.12 18.09
C SER A 155 -39.18 -1.61 16.79
N LYS A 156 -38.81 -0.98 15.67
CA LYS A 156 -39.42 -1.25 14.34
C LYS A 156 -38.61 -2.23 13.50
N TRP A 157 -37.30 -2.07 13.43
CA TRP A 157 -36.45 -2.85 12.55
C TRP A 157 -35.72 -3.96 13.31
N PRO A 158 -35.57 -5.17 12.72
CA PRO A 158 -34.76 -6.23 13.28
C PRO A 158 -33.35 -5.75 13.63
N SER A 159 -32.90 -6.08 14.84
CA SER A 159 -31.53 -5.85 15.26
C SER A 159 -31.01 -7.09 15.98
N ILE A 160 -29.84 -7.55 15.58
CA ILE A 160 -29.21 -8.79 16.05
C ILE A 160 -27.73 -8.54 16.35
N SER A 161 -27.07 -9.46 17.06
CA SER A 161 -25.61 -9.40 17.18
C SER A 161 -24.92 -10.70 16.84
N ILE A 162 -23.64 -10.58 16.48
CA ILE A 162 -22.76 -11.73 16.33
C ILE A 162 -22.52 -12.43 17.67
N LYS A 163 -22.00 -13.69 17.60
CA LYS A 163 -21.90 -14.53 18.79
C LYS A 163 -20.69 -14.25 19.67
N THR A 164 -19.56 -13.88 19.09
CA THR A 164 -18.27 -13.90 19.82
C THR A 164 -17.36 -12.68 19.59
N GLY A 165 -17.93 -11.54 19.14
CA GLY A 165 -17.20 -10.29 18.93
C GLY A 165 -16.50 -10.20 17.57
N ALA A 166 -15.86 -9.06 17.28
CA ALA A 166 -15.31 -8.68 15.97
C ALA A 166 -14.45 -9.75 15.29
N ALA A 167 -13.56 -10.41 16.04
CA ALA A 167 -12.63 -11.41 15.47
C ALA A 167 -13.33 -12.63 14.80
N SER A 168 -14.59 -12.91 15.14
CA SER A 168 -15.36 -14.02 14.55
C SER A 168 -16.55 -13.55 13.72
N ALA A 169 -16.72 -12.26 13.53
CA ALA A 169 -17.85 -11.66 12.83
C ALA A 169 -18.07 -12.27 11.44
N LEU A 170 -16.99 -12.38 10.66
CA LEU A 170 -17.07 -12.94 9.31
C LEU A 170 -17.56 -14.39 9.31
N ARG A 171 -17.09 -15.23 10.26
CA ARG A 171 -17.55 -16.63 10.38
C ARG A 171 -19.01 -16.70 10.78
N ASP A 172 -19.40 -15.96 11.82
CA ASP A 172 -20.75 -15.96 12.36
C ASP A 172 -21.77 -15.48 11.30
N CYS A 173 -21.40 -14.44 10.53
CA CYS A 173 -22.23 -13.95 9.44
C CYS A 173 -22.28 -14.90 8.22
N LYS A 174 -21.18 -15.62 7.92
CA LYS A 174 -21.19 -16.67 6.87
C LYS A 174 -22.12 -17.82 7.24
N GLU A 175 -22.10 -18.27 8.49
CA GLU A 175 -23.00 -19.31 8.97
C GLU A 175 -24.47 -18.88 8.89
N ALA A 176 -24.77 -17.61 9.19
CA ALA A 176 -26.13 -17.04 9.13
C ALA A 176 -26.47 -16.41 7.76
N PHE A 177 -25.61 -16.55 6.74
CA PHE A 177 -25.77 -15.84 5.47
C PHE A 177 -27.15 -16.00 4.82
N PRO A 178 -27.74 -17.19 4.71
CA PRO A 178 -29.09 -17.36 4.10
C PRO A 178 -30.17 -16.55 4.80
N TYR A 179 -30.07 -16.38 6.13
CA TYR A 179 -30.98 -15.55 6.91
C TYR A 179 -30.72 -14.06 6.67
N LEU A 180 -29.47 -13.63 6.76
CA LEU A 180 -29.08 -12.22 6.57
C LEU A 180 -29.36 -11.74 5.15
N ASP A 181 -29.07 -12.57 4.17
CA ASP A 181 -29.28 -12.26 2.75
C ASP A 181 -30.76 -12.24 2.34
N SER A 182 -31.66 -12.70 3.20
CA SER A 182 -33.11 -12.61 2.96
C SER A 182 -33.69 -11.19 3.13
N PHE A 183 -32.92 -10.25 3.71
CA PHE A 183 -33.34 -8.86 3.87
C PHE A 183 -32.89 -8.00 2.68
N ASP A 184 -33.64 -6.94 2.36
CA ASP A 184 -33.29 -6.04 1.25
C ASP A 184 -32.03 -5.21 1.56
N ASN A 185 -31.86 -4.79 2.82
CA ASN A 185 -30.73 -4.02 3.30
C ASN A 185 -30.19 -4.60 4.61
N VAL A 186 -28.88 -4.77 4.67
CA VAL A 186 -28.14 -5.21 5.85
C VAL A 186 -27.35 -4.04 6.39
N ILE A 187 -27.71 -3.56 7.57
CA ILE A 187 -27.06 -2.41 8.23
C ILE A 187 -26.06 -2.95 9.25
N ILE A 188 -24.79 -2.73 9.03
CA ILE A 188 -23.70 -3.18 9.90
C ILE A 188 -23.35 -2.06 10.86
N CYS A 189 -23.60 -2.27 12.16
CA CYS A 189 -23.44 -1.30 13.24
C CYS A 189 -22.48 -1.89 14.29
N PHE A 190 -21.20 -1.96 13.96
CA PHE A 190 -20.15 -2.44 14.85
C PHE A 190 -19.46 -1.30 15.60
N ASP A 191 -18.67 -1.64 16.63
CA ASP A 191 -17.94 -0.65 17.43
C ASP A 191 -17.04 0.23 16.53
N MET A 192 -16.86 1.49 16.91
CA MET A 192 -16.08 2.46 16.14
C MET A 192 -14.57 2.33 16.36
N ASP A 193 -14.11 1.30 17.06
CA ASP A 193 -12.68 1.00 17.14
C ASP A 193 -12.16 0.30 15.87
N LYS A 194 -10.84 0.22 15.75
CA LYS A 194 -10.19 -0.34 14.55
C LYS A 194 -10.65 -1.77 14.24
N GLN A 195 -10.78 -2.62 15.26
CA GLN A 195 -11.16 -4.03 15.07
C GLN A 195 -12.61 -4.17 14.63
N GLY A 196 -13.52 -3.39 15.22
CA GLY A 196 -14.92 -3.35 14.82
C GLY A 196 -15.12 -2.88 13.38
N GLN A 197 -14.37 -1.84 12.97
CA GLN A 197 -14.48 -1.31 11.61
C GLN A 197 -13.88 -2.25 10.54
N GLU A 198 -12.74 -2.87 10.81
CA GLU A 198 -12.17 -3.91 9.92
C GLU A 198 -13.12 -5.11 9.79
N ALA A 199 -13.74 -5.54 10.88
CA ALA A 199 -14.73 -6.61 10.86
C ALA A 199 -16.00 -6.23 10.10
N ALA A 200 -16.47 -4.98 10.22
CA ALA A 200 -17.62 -4.47 9.48
C ALA A 200 -17.38 -4.51 7.97
N GLU A 201 -16.20 -4.13 7.51
CA GLU A 201 -15.81 -4.19 6.10
C GLU A 201 -15.75 -5.64 5.58
N GLN A 202 -15.17 -6.56 6.35
CA GLN A 202 -15.12 -7.97 6.01
C GLN A 202 -16.52 -8.61 5.90
N VAL A 203 -17.42 -8.27 6.82
CA VAL A 203 -18.80 -8.74 6.79
C VAL A 203 -19.57 -8.15 5.61
N ALA A 204 -19.35 -6.87 5.29
CA ALA A 204 -20.01 -6.21 4.17
C ALA A 204 -19.68 -6.85 2.82
N GLN A 205 -18.46 -7.37 2.67
CA GLN A 205 -18.01 -8.08 1.45
C GLN A 205 -18.79 -9.40 1.16
N LEU A 206 -19.53 -9.92 2.13
CA LEU A 206 -20.36 -11.11 1.92
C LEU A 206 -21.58 -10.84 1.04
N PHE A 207 -22.03 -9.60 0.98
CA PHE A 207 -23.30 -9.23 0.36
C PHE A 207 -23.10 -8.65 -1.04
N ALA A 208 -24.16 -8.73 -1.84
CA ALA A 208 -24.18 -8.08 -3.15
C ALA A 208 -23.95 -6.56 -3.03
N PRO A 209 -23.39 -5.91 -4.07
CA PRO A 209 -23.17 -4.47 -4.07
C PRO A 209 -24.43 -3.68 -3.67
N ASN A 210 -24.26 -2.64 -2.86
CA ASN A 210 -25.30 -1.76 -2.30
C ASN A 210 -26.24 -2.38 -1.26
N LYS A 211 -26.15 -3.69 -0.97
CA LYS A 211 -27.02 -4.36 0.01
C LYS A 211 -26.53 -4.14 1.44
N ALA A 212 -25.24 -4.28 1.68
CA ALA A 212 -24.65 -3.99 2.98
C ALA A 212 -24.26 -2.51 3.08
N LYS A 213 -24.63 -1.90 4.22
CA LYS A 213 -24.31 -0.51 4.56
C LYS A 213 -23.65 -0.46 5.92
N ILE A 214 -22.58 0.30 6.06
CA ILE A 214 -21.83 0.45 7.32
C ILE A 214 -22.24 1.76 7.98
N VAL A 215 -22.64 1.66 9.23
CA VAL A 215 -22.93 2.83 10.08
C VAL A 215 -21.61 3.43 10.56
N ARG A 216 -21.50 4.75 10.48
CA ARG A 216 -20.42 5.53 11.10
C ARG A 216 -21.03 6.35 12.22
N MET A 217 -20.51 6.20 13.42
CA MET A 217 -21.04 6.81 14.65
C MET A 217 -19.98 7.72 15.27
N ASP A 218 -20.43 8.81 15.92
CA ASP A 218 -19.55 9.71 16.68
C ASP A 218 -19.19 9.13 18.06
N HIS A 219 -20.05 8.25 18.62
CA HIS A 219 -19.77 7.50 19.83
C HIS A 219 -19.28 6.09 19.53
N LYS A 220 -18.70 5.43 20.52
CA LYS A 220 -18.09 4.12 20.37
C LYS A 220 -19.06 3.06 19.84
N ASP A 221 -20.26 2.99 20.41
CA ASP A 221 -21.26 1.93 20.17
C ASP A 221 -22.70 2.47 20.29
N ALA A 222 -23.67 1.65 19.88
CA ALA A 222 -25.08 2.01 19.93
C ALA A 222 -25.59 2.23 21.37
N ASN A 223 -25.03 1.52 22.36
CA ASN A 223 -25.47 1.67 23.75
C ASN A 223 -25.09 3.04 24.33
N GLU A 224 -24.01 3.66 23.91
CA GLU A 224 -23.66 5.01 24.37
C GLU A 224 -24.71 6.03 23.95
N TYR A 225 -25.24 5.96 22.72
CA TYR A 225 -26.35 6.81 22.29
C TYR A 225 -27.60 6.61 23.14
N LEU A 226 -27.94 5.34 23.45
CA LEU A 226 -29.11 5.05 24.33
C LEU A 226 -28.91 5.61 25.73
N LYS A 227 -27.72 5.43 26.31
CA LYS A 227 -27.39 5.96 27.65
C LYS A 227 -27.44 7.49 27.72
N MET A 228 -27.05 8.17 26.64
CA MET A 228 -27.08 9.63 26.53
C MET A 228 -28.46 10.19 26.13
N GLY A 229 -29.40 9.31 25.74
CA GLY A 229 -30.72 9.76 25.26
C GLY A 229 -30.67 10.38 23.85
N GLN A 230 -29.61 10.11 23.06
CA GLN A 230 -29.38 10.72 21.77
C GLN A 230 -29.98 9.88 20.61
N ARG A 231 -31.27 9.59 20.73
CA ARG A 231 -31.99 8.77 19.74
C ARG A 231 -31.99 9.38 18.34
N ALA A 232 -32.18 10.70 18.23
CA ALA A 232 -32.20 11.36 16.93
C ALA A 232 -30.85 11.23 16.21
N ALA A 233 -29.74 11.49 16.93
CA ALA A 233 -28.39 11.39 16.36
C ALA A 233 -28.06 9.95 15.90
N PHE A 234 -28.45 8.93 16.67
CA PHE A 234 -28.28 7.54 16.21
C PHE A 234 -29.09 7.25 14.95
N ASN A 235 -30.36 7.70 14.91
CA ASN A 235 -31.21 7.53 13.74
C ASN A 235 -30.59 8.18 12.51
N ASP A 236 -30.01 9.38 12.65
CA ASP A 236 -29.32 10.06 11.55
C ASP A 236 -28.10 9.24 11.07
N CYS A 237 -27.27 8.73 11.97
CA CYS A 237 -26.16 7.83 11.60
C CYS A 237 -26.66 6.57 10.88
N TRP A 238 -27.73 5.96 11.36
CA TRP A 238 -28.29 4.73 10.82
C TRP A 238 -28.88 4.94 9.41
N TRP A 239 -29.65 6.02 9.20
CA TRP A 239 -30.24 6.33 7.88
C TRP A 239 -29.21 6.80 6.86
N ASN A 240 -28.13 7.44 7.32
CA ASN A 240 -27.00 7.89 6.49
C ASN A 240 -25.93 6.81 6.32
N ALA A 241 -26.17 5.58 6.76
CA ALA A 241 -25.24 4.47 6.56
C ALA A 241 -24.93 4.30 5.07
N LYS A 242 -23.63 4.36 4.75
CA LYS A 242 -23.15 4.29 3.35
C LYS A 242 -23.03 2.85 2.88
N PRO A 243 -23.40 2.55 1.62
CA PRO A 243 -23.09 1.26 1.00
C PRO A 243 -21.59 0.99 1.12
N TYR A 244 -21.26 -0.26 1.43
CA TYR A 244 -19.85 -0.65 1.43
C TYR A 244 -19.29 -0.50 0.00
N THR A 245 -18.21 0.25 -0.10
CA THR A 245 -17.42 0.38 -1.31
C THR A 245 -16.02 -0.15 -1.00
N PRO A 246 -15.48 -1.10 -1.77
CA PRO A 246 -14.12 -1.58 -1.57
C PRO A 246 -13.12 -0.44 -1.55
N ALA A 247 -12.07 -0.58 -0.72
CA ALA A 247 -11.00 0.40 -0.67
C ALA A 247 -10.44 0.71 -2.07
N GLY A 248 -10.19 1.98 -2.36
CA GLY A 248 -9.69 2.44 -3.66
C GLY A 248 -10.78 2.77 -4.71
N ILE A 249 -12.07 2.54 -4.40
CA ILE A 249 -13.18 3.02 -5.26
C ILE A 249 -13.79 4.26 -4.59
N ILE A 250 -13.65 5.42 -5.23
CA ILE A 250 -14.21 6.69 -4.77
C ILE A 250 -15.20 7.23 -5.80
N ASN A 251 -16.23 7.89 -5.34
CA ASN A 251 -17.11 8.65 -6.22
C ASN A 251 -16.44 10.00 -6.51
N LEU A 252 -16.15 10.30 -7.78
CA LEU A 252 -15.51 11.56 -8.17
C LEU A 252 -16.26 12.82 -7.72
N LYS A 253 -17.58 12.72 -7.52
CA LYS A 253 -18.37 13.81 -6.93
C LYS A 253 -17.90 14.17 -5.50
N ASP A 254 -17.38 13.18 -4.75
CA ASP A 254 -16.93 13.39 -3.37
C ASP A 254 -15.60 14.15 -3.30
N LEU A 255 -14.89 14.35 -4.43
CA LEU A 255 -13.70 15.20 -4.49
C LEU A 255 -14.05 16.68 -4.25
N GLY A 256 -15.25 17.13 -4.70
CA GLY A 256 -15.75 18.46 -4.38
C GLY A 256 -14.73 19.58 -4.61
N GLU A 257 -14.48 20.36 -3.57
CA GLU A 257 -13.54 21.48 -3.59
C GLU A 257 -12.08 21.04 -3.60
N THR A 258 -11.76 19.81 -3.13
CA THR A 258 -10.37 19.30 -3.13
C THR A 258 -9.81 19.13 -4.54
N LEU A 259 -10.67 19.12 -5.56
CA LEU A 259 -10.26 19.09 -6.96
C LEU A 259 -9.46 20.36 -7.36
N TYR A 260 -9.64 21.46 -6.65
CA TYR A 260 -9.00 22.76 -6.89
C TYR A 260 -7.88 23.05 -5.89
N GLU A 261 -7.62 22.16 -4.95
CA GLU A 261 -6.43 22.22 -4.11
C GLU A 261 -5.22 21.94 -4.99
N GLU A 262 -4.13 22.71 -4.78
CA GLU A 262 -2.89 22.48 -5.53
C GLU A 262 -2.39 21.05 -5.29
N ASP A 263 -2.19 20.31 -6.38
CA ASP A 263 -1.50 19.03 -6.30
C ASP A 263 -0.08 19.30 -5.76
N TYR A 264 0.24 18.77 -4.59
CA TYR A 264 1.58 18.85 -4.01
C TYR A 264 2.55 17.97 -4.81
N CYS A 265 2.92 18.47 -5.97
CA CYS A 265 3.90 17.88 -6.86
C CYS A 265 5.01 18.89 -7.06
N ASP A 266 6.17 18.68 -6.43
CA ASP A 266 7.32 19.51 -6.66
C ASP A 266 7.80 19.33 -8.11
N THR A 267 7.93 20.41 -8.85
CA THR A 267 8.40 20.41 -10.24
C THR A 267 9.74 21.10 -10.34
N CYS A 268 10.72 20.43 -10.92
CA CYS A 268 12.00 20.99 -11.27
C CYS A 268 12.16 20.98 -12.80
N LEU A 269 12.40 22.15 -13.40
CA LEU A 269 12.64 22.25 -14.84
C LEU A 269 13.98 21.55 -15.19
N TYR A 270 14.11 21.07 -16.41
CA TYR A 270 15.39 20.61 -16.94
C TYR A 270 16.35 21.80 -17.12
N PRO A 271 17.68 21.62 -17.01
CA PRO A 271 18.66 22.68 -17.29
C PRO A 271 18.69 23.10 -18.75
N TRP A 272 17.99 22.39 -19.62
CA TRP A 272 17.91 22.62 -21.07
C TRP A 272 16.51 23.11 -21.43
N PRO A 273 16.35 24.42 -21.79
CA PRO A 273 15.05 25.06 -22.01
C PRO A 273 14.15 24.33 -23.01
N GLN A 274 14.69 23.87 -24.16
CA GLN A 274 13.88 23.20 -25.17
C GLN A 274 13.26 21.88 -24.69
N MET A 275 13.93 21.18 -23.75
CA MET A 275 13.31 20.01 -23.12
C MET A 275 12.02 20.36 -22.36
N ASN A 276 12.00 21.52 -21.73
CA ASN A 276 10.86 21.95 -20.94
C ASN A 276 9.63 22.29 -21.79
N GLU A 277 9.83 22.69 -23.04
CA GLU A 277 8.72 22.95 -23.98
C GLU A 277 7.83 21.73 -24.20
N LYS A 278 8.43 20.52 -24.19
CA LYS A 278 7.71 19.24 -24.36
C LYS A 278 7.33 18.57 -23.04
N THR A 279 8.10 18.78 -21.97
CA THR A 279 7.95 18.00 -20.74
C THR A 279 7.33 18.78 -19.58
N TYR A 280 7.43 20.10 -19.60
CA TYR A 280 7.11 20.99 -18.47
C TYR A 280 7.93 20.66 -17.20
N GLY A 281 9.15 20.06 -17.37
CA GLY A 281 10.04 19.69 -16.27
C GLY A 281 9.88 18.25 -15.78
N MET A 282 10.54 17.97 -14.65
CA MET A 282 10.49 16.71 -13.91
C MET A 282 9.64 16.91 -12.66
N ARG A 283 8.82 15.94 -12.30
CA ARG A 283 7.88 16.04 -11.16
C ARG A 283 8.13 14.93 -10.14
N THR A 284 7.95 15.26 -8.88
CA THR A 284 7.85 14.23 -7.82
C THR A 284 6.64 13.32 -8.11
N GLY A 285 6.74 12.04 -7.78
CA GLY A 285 5.76 11.01 -8.16
C GLY A 285 5.97 10.40 -9.55
N GLU A 286 7.01 10.83 -10.30
CA GLU A 286 7.32 10.28 -11.63
C GLU A 286 8.50 9.30 -11.62
N LEU A 287 8.40 8.29 -12.46
CA LEU A 287 9.49 7.41 -12.88
C LEU A 287 9.95 7.82 -14.27
N ILE A 288 11.15 8.41 -14.37
CA ILE A 288 11.73 8.91 -15.62
C ILE A 288 12.88 8.01 -16.03
N THR A 289 12.81 7.40 -17.20
CA THR A 289 13.88 6.52 -17.71
C THR A 289 14.69 7.21 -18.80
N PHE A 290 16.02 7.30 -18.58
CA PHE A 290 17.00 7.67 -19.60
C PHE A 290 17.60 6.42 -20.23
N CYS A 291 17.60 6.32 -21.54
CA CYS A 291 18.14 5.17 -22.25
C CYS A 291 19.08 5.55 -23.40
N SER A 292 20.14 4.79 -23.56
CA SER A 292 21.04 4.93 -24.72
C SER A 292 21.91 3.70 -24.93
N GLY A 293 22.64 3.67 -26.02
CA GLY A 293 23.79 2.77 -26.22
C GLY A 293 24.91 3.02 -25.21
N SER A 294 25.95 2.20 -25.25
CA SER A 294 27.13 2.37 -24.40
C SER A 294 27.94 3.62 -24.82
N GLY A 295 28.49 4.34 -23.86
CA GLY A 295 29.32 5.53 -24.10
C GLY A 295 28.61 6.78 -24.64
N MET A 296 27.27 6.82 -24.65
CA MET A 296 26.47 7.89 -25.25
C MET A 296 26.19 9.08 -24.31
N GLY A 297 26.78 9.11 -23.12
CA GLY A 297 26.64 10.24 -22.20
C GLY A 297 25.55 10.12 -21.13
N LYS A 298 25.01 8.91 -20.86
CA LYS A 298 24.01 8.71 -19.77
C LYS A 298 24.45 9.29 -18.44
N SER A 299 25.63 8.88 -17.97
CA SER A 299 26.15 9.37 -16.69
C SER A 299 26.44 10.89 -16.70
N SER A 300 26.76 11.49 -17.87
CA SER A 300 26.92 12.94 -17.97
C SER A 300 25.59 13.68 -17.78
N ILE A 301 24.49 13.19 -18.37
CA ILE A 301 23.15 13.77 -18.14
C ILE A 301 22.77 13.66 -16.64
N ILE A 302 23.01 12.50 -16.04
CA ILE A 302 22.70 12.32 -14.62
C ILE A 302 23.47 13.28 -13.74
N ARG A 303 24.76 13.51 -14.00
CA ARG A 303 25.60 14.49 -13.27
C ARG A 303 25.03 15.91 -13.38
N GLU A 304 24.68 16.34 -14.60
CA GLU A 304 24.06 17.66 -14.82
C GLU A 304 22.74 17.77 -14.04
N LEU A 305 21.87 16.76 -14.08
CA LEU A 305 20.60 16.78 -13.36
C LEU A 305 20.78 16.77 -11.84
N MET A 306 21.71 15.96 -11.30
CA MET A 306 21.98 15.93 -9.87
C MET A 306 22.48 17.30 -9.35
N HIS A 307 23.44 17.92 -10.08
CA HIS A 307 23.90 19.26 -9.78
C HIS A 307 22.78 20.30 -9.92
N HIS A 308 21.95 20.16 -10.96
CA HIS A 308 20.82 21.05 -11.20
C HIS A 308 19.79 21.01 -10.07
N PHE A 309 19.45 19.83 -9.55
CA PHE A 309 18.58 19.71 -8.37
C PHE A 309 19.18 20.40 -7.14
N LEU A 310 20.49 20.25 -6.91
CA LEU A 310 21.16 20.94 -5.82
C LEU A 310 20.99 22.47 -5.89
N ARG A 311 21.05 23.03 -7.10
CA ARG A 311 21.02 24.51 -7.32
C ARG A 311 19.60 25.07 -7.41
N ASN A 312 18.61 24.27 -7.76
CA ASN A 312 17.27 24.76 -8.08
C ASN A 312 16.16 24.23 -7.16
N THR A 313 16.54 23.38 -6.18
CA THR A 313 15.62 22.90 -5.13
C THR A 313 16.32 22.96 -3.76
N GLU A 314 15.56 22.85 -2.68
CA GLU A 314 16.08 22.71 -1.33
C GLU A 314 16.06 21.23 -0.86
N ASP A 315 15.70 20.31 -1.71
CA ASP A 315 15.46 18.91 -1.41
C ASP A 315 16.76 18.10 -1.25
N ASN A 316 16.65 16.98 -0.56
CA ASN A 316 17.70 15.97 -0.51
C ASN A 316 17.69 15.10 -1.77
N ILE A 317 18.89 14.67 -2.18
CA ILE A 317 19.16 13.97 -3.43
C ILE A 317 19.79 12.61 -3.12
N GLY A 318 19.21 11.54 -3.65
CA GLY A 318 19.72 10.17 -3.51
C GLY A 318 20.42 9.68 -4.79
N ILE A 319 21.56 9.01 -4.67
CA ILE A 319 22.31 8.47 -5.81
C ILE A 319 22.69 7.02 -5.52
N LEU A 320 22.25 6.12 -6.40
CA LEU A 320 22.66 4.72 -6.46
C LEU A 320 23.43 4.51 -7.76
N ALA A 321 24.73 4.87 -7.76
CA ALA A 321 25.63 4.68 -8.92
C ALA A 321 26.33 3.33 -8.78
N LEU A 322 25.80 2.30 -9.45
CA LEU A 322 26.26 0.92 -9.26
C LEU A 322 27.53 0.57 -10.05
N GLU A 323 27.95 1.44 -10.96
CA GLU A 323 29.14 1.24 -11.79
C GLU A 323 30.37 2.05 -11.33
N GLU A 324 30.19 2.97 -10.40
CA GLU A 324 31.29 3.81 -9.93
C GLU A 324 31.37 3.91 -8.40
N SER A 325 32.54 4.22 -7.89
CA SER A 325 32.72 4.45 -6.46
C SER A 325 32.09 5.76 -6.02
N VAL A 326 31.63 5.85 -4.76
CA VAL A 326 31.07 7.07 -4.15
C VAL A 326 32.04 8.25 -4.28
N LYS A 327 33.36 7.99 -4.21
CA LYS A 327 34.38 9.01 -4.40
C LYS A 327 34.38 9.58 -5.84
N ASN A 328 34.19 8.72 -6.85
CA ASN A 328 34.09 9.19 -8.23
C ASN A 328 32.79 9.95 -8.45
N THR A 329 31.68 9.50 -7.89
CA THR A 329 30.41 10.24 -7.92
C THR A 329 30.58 11.65 -7.32
N ALA A 330 31.27 11.78 -6.19
CA ALA A 330 31.55 13.09 -5.59
C ALA A 330 32.38 13.99 -6.53
N TRP A 331 33.48 13.45 -7.13
CA TRP A 331 34.27 14.22 -8.09
C TRP A 331 33.46 14.59 -9.35
N ASN A 332 32.56 13.73 -9.78
CA ASN A 332 31.70 14.01 -10.92
C ASN A 332 30.70 15.14 -10.66
N ILE A 333 30.14 15.22 -9.46
CA ILE A 333 29.27 16.34 -9.06
C ILE A 333 30.06 17.64 -8.95
N MET A 334 31.23 17.60 -8.29
CA MET A 334 32.12 18.76 -8.20
C MET A 334 32.63 19.23 -9.57
N SER A 335 32.78 18.32 -10.54
CA SER A 335 33.19 18.64 -11.92
C SER A 335 32.21 19.56 -12.62
N VAL A 336 30.90 19.39 -12.38
CA VAL A 336 29.85 20.25 -12.95
C VAL A 336 29.95 21.65 -12.37
N GLU A 337 30.18 21.76 -11.06
CA GLU A 337 30.35 23.05 -10.37
C GLU A 337 31.61 23.79 -10.82
N ALA A 338 32.71 23.05 -10.99
CA ALA A 338 33.99 23.62 -11.37
C ALA A 338 34.09 23.96 -12.87
N ASP A 339 33.11 23.58 -13.67
CA ASP A 339 33.16 23.61 -15.15
C ASP A 339 34.46 22.95 -15.68
N ALA A 340 34.90 21.84 -15.05
CA ALA A 340 36.15 21.14 -15.33
C ALA A 340 36.06 19.66 -14.93
N ARG A 341 36.74 18.78 -15.66
CA ARG A 341 36.71 17.33 -15.45
C ARG A 341 37.55 16.89 -14.25
N LEU A 342 37.16 17.26 -13.02
CA LEU A 342 37.91 16.96 -11.78
C LEU A 342 38.02 15.47 -11.46
N TYR A 343 37.23 14.60 -12.07
CA TYR A 343 37.38 13.15 -11.99
C TYR A 343 38.66 12.66 -12.70
N ILE A 344 39.24 13.47 -13.59
CA ILE A 344 40.55 13.23 -14.20
C ILE A 344 41.61 13.83 -13.30
N LYS A 345 42.51 12.96 -12.81
CA LYS A 345 43.54 13.38 -11.82
C LYS A 345 44.42 14.52 -12.33
N GLU A 346 44.89 14.43 -13.58
CA GLU A 346 45.80 15.42 -14.20
C GLU A 346 45.13 16.79 -14.31
N ILE A 347 43.85 16.87 -14.54
CA ILE A 347 43.09 18.12 -14.58
C ILE A 347 42.91 18.66 -13.16
N ARG A 348 42.54 17.78 -12.23
CA ARG A 348 42.33 18.14 -10.82
C ARG A 348 43.59 18.64 -10.15
N ASP A 349 44.76 18.05 -10.44
CA ASP A 349 46.06 18.45 -9.90
C ASP A 349 46.49 19.87 -10.37
N GLY A 350 45.81 20.44 -11.36
CA GLY A 350 46.00 21.82 -11.82
C GLY A 350 45.24 22.88 -11.01
N PHE A 351 44.39 22.48 -10.05
CA PHE A 351 43.65 23.40 -9.20
C PHE A 351 44.33 23.55 -7.84
N GLU A 352 44.32 24.76 -7.29
CA GLU A 352 44.79 25.00 -5.93
C GLU A 352 43.83 24.33 -4.92
N PRO A 353 44.36 23.85 -3.75
CA PRO A 353 43.53 23.17 -2.74
C PRO A 353 42.34 24.00 -2.29
N GLU A 354 42.46 25.30 -2.17
CA GLU A 354 41.40 26.23 -1.77
C GLU A 354 40.26 26.28 -2.80
N GLN A 355 40.58 26.16 -4.07
CA GLN A 355 39.57 26.12 -5.14
C GLN A 355 38.78 24.80 -5.06
N LEU A 356 39.45 23.68 -4.88
CA LEU A 356 38.81 22.37 -4.71
C LEU A 356 37.92 22.33 -3.46
N GLN A 357 38.40 22.94 -2.35
CA GLN A 357 37.63 23.06 -1.13
C GLN A 357 36.36 23.88 -1.35
N LYS A 358 36.47 25.01 -2.08
CA LYS A 358 35.29 25.82 -2.42
C LYS A 358 34.26 25.02 -3.20
N PHE A 359 34.63 24.29 -4.25
CA PHE A 359 33.70 23.43 -5.02
C PHE A 359 33.08 22.36 -4.14
N GLN A 360 33.81 21.78 -3.20
CA GLN A 360 33.31 20.83 -2.24
C GLN A 360 32.28 21.47 -1.29
N GLU A 361 32.54 22.66 -0.78
CA GLU A 361 31.62 23.41 0.10
C GLU A 361 30.32 23.74 -0.64
N GLU A 362 30.39 24.13 -1.91
CA GLU A 362 29.25 24.51 -2.73
C GLU A 362 28.44 23.29 -3.22
N THR A 363 28.95 22.07 -3.11
CA THR A 363 28.30 20.84 -3.59
C THR A 363 28.12 19.80 -2.48
N ILE A 364 29.16 18.99 -2.24
CA ILE A 364 29.10 17.81 -1.36
C ILE A 364 28.86 18.21 0.10
N ASN A 365 29.48 19.30 0.57
CA ASN A 365 29.32 19.79 1.94
C ASN A 365 27.96 20.45 2.20
N SER A 366 27.10 20.57 1.19
CA SER A 366 25.69 20.95 1.39
C SER A 366 24.96 20.00 2.34
N GLY A 367 25.44 18.75 2.49
CA GLY A 367 24.82 17.71 3.28
C GLY A 367 23.55 17.11 2.66
N ARG A 368 23.18 17.53 1.44
CA ARG A 368 21.95 17.09 0.76
C ARG A 368 22.14 15.92 -0.20
N PHE A 369 23.38 15.48 -0.48
CA PHE A 369 23.65 14.31 -1.29
C PHE A 369 23.84 13.06 -0.45
N PHE A 370 23.10 12.01 -0.78
CA PHE A 370 23.18 10.69 -0.15
C PHE A 370 23.51 9.64 -1.22
N ALA A 371 24.68 9.04 -1.14
CA ALA A 371 25.13 8.03 -2.09
C ALA A 371 25.09 6.64 -1.46
N PHE A 372 24.67 5.64 -2.25
CA PHE A 372 24.77 4.24 -1.85
C PHE A 372 26.18 3.72 -2.16
N ASP A 373 26.93 3.41 -1.10
CA ASP A 373 28.25 2.77 -1.23
C ASP A 373 28.07 1.27 -1.43
N HIS A 374 28.33 0.83 -2.66
CA HIS A 374 28.07 -0.53 -3.10
C HIS A 374 29.37 -1.24 -3.48
N PHE A 375 29.52 -2.48 -3.02
CA PHE A 375 30.61 -3.36 -3.38
C PHE A 375 30.06 -4.75 -3.76
N GLY A 376 30.02 -5.08 -5.07
CA GLY A 376 29.61 -6.39 -5.56
C GLY A 376 28.22 -6.44 -6.22
N SER A 377 27.64 -7.64 -6.34
CA SER A 377 26.29 -7.82 -6.86
C SER A 377 25.25 -7.43 -5.81
N VAL A 378 24.23 -6.68 -6.22
CA VAL A 378 23.12 -6.25 -5.36
C VAL A 378 21.86 -7.00 -5.74
N ASP A 379 21.10 -7.47 -4.75
CA ASP A 379 19.78 -8.05 -4.95
C ASP A 379 18.72 -6.94 -5.18
N ASN A 380 17.70 -7.26 -5.97
CA ASN A 380 16.57 -6.37 -6.25
C ASN A 380 15.88 -5.85 -4.98
N ASP A 381 15.70 -6.71 -3.98
CA ASP A 381 15.05 -6.34 -2.72
C ASP A 381 15.93 -5.40 -1.88
N GLU A 382 17.26 -5.52 -1.98
CA GLU A 382 18.19 -4.59 -1.34
C GLU A 382 18.11 -3.20 -1.97
N ILE A 383 18.11 -3.08 -3.30
CA ILE A 383 17.94 -1.79 -3.99
C ILE A 383 16.63 -1.11 -3.57
N LEU A 384 15.54 -1.86 -3.58
CA LEU A 384 14.23 -1.31 -3.16
C LEU A 384 14.25 -0.82 -1.71
N ALA A 385 14.93 -1.55 -0.82
CA ALA A 385 15.09 -1.14 0.57
C ALA A 385 15.92 0.15 0.69
N ARG A 386 17.00 0.31 -0.12
CA ARG A 386 17.85 1.52 -0.13
C ARG A 386 17.09 2.72 -0.68
N VAL A 387 16.38 2.58 -1.80
CA VAL A 387 15.55 3.66 -2.36
C VAL A 387 14.46 4.07 -1.36
N ARG A 388 13.80 3.10 -0.72
CA ARG A 388 12.80 3.39 0.33
C ARG A 388 13.39 4.13 1.52
N PHE A 389 14.57 3.72 1.97
CA PHE A 389 15.27 4.38 3.09
C PHE A 389 15.64 5.83 2.72
N MET A 390 16.20 6.06 1.52
CA MET A 390 16.50 7.41 1.04
C MET A 390 15.24 8.28 0.98
N ALA A 391 14.13 7.74 0.46
CA ALA A 391 12.88 8.47 0.37
C ALA A 391 12.25 8.79 1.72
N GLN A 392 12.19 7.81 2.64
CA GLN A 392 11.39 7.93 3.88
C GLN A 392 12.19 8.39 5.09
N ALA A 393 13.47 7.98 5.19
CA ALA A 393 14.31 8.28 6.34
C ALA A 393 15.24 9.48 6.09
N LEU A 394 15.68 9.69 4.85
CA LEU A 394 16.56 10.78 4.47
C LEU A 394 15.83 11.89 3.71
N ASP A 395 14.51 11.78 3.53
CA ASP A 395 13.65 12.74 2.83
C ASP A 395 14.18 13.17 1.44
N CYS A 396 14.76 12.21 0.70
CA CYS A 396 15.21 12.45 -0.66
C CYS A 396 14.00 12.51 -1.59
N LYS A 397 13.83 13.63 -2.30
CA LYS A 397 12.78 13.82 -3.32
C LYS A 397 13.22 13.38 -4.70
N TRP A 398 14.49 13.56 -5.01
CA TRP A 398 15.12 13.27 -6.30
C TRP A 398 16.09 12.11 -6.11
N ILE A 399 15.79 10.96 -6.70
CA ILE A 399 16.65 9.78 -6.56
C ILE A 399 17.06 9.28 -7.94
N CYS A 400 18.35 8.99 -8.12
CA CYS A 400 18.90 8.41 -9.34
C CYS A 400 19.36 6.97 -9.11
N LEU A 401 18.99 6.06 -10.01
CA LEU A 401 19.47 4.69 -10.10
C LEU A 401 20.21 4.47 -11.42
N ASP A 402 21.54 4.44 -11.38
CA ASP A 402 22.44 4.20 -12.54
C ASP A 402 23.23 2.91 -12.31
N HIS A 403 22.96 1.78 -13.01
CA HIS A 403 21.86 1.49 -13.94
C HIS A 403 21.21 0.12 -13.67
N LEU A 404 20.01 -0.07 -14.24
CA LEU A 404 19.16 -1.24 -14.01
C LEU A 404 19.80 -2.60 -14.40
N SER A 405 20.65 -2.65 -15.44
CA SER A 405 21.13 -3.93 -15.99
C SER A 405 22.16 -4.66 -15.13
N ILE A 406 22.80 -3.99 -14.16
CA ILE A 406 23.75 -4.64 -13.24
C ILE A 406 23.02 -5.60 -12.29
N LEU A 407 21.80 -5.28 -11.96
CA LEU A 407 20.98 -6.03 -11.00
C LEU A 407 20.61 -7.44 -11.50
N VAL A 408 20.75 -7.68 -12.80
CA VAL A 408 20.27 -8.89 -13.46
C VAL A 408 21.39 -9.64 -14.20
N SER A 409 22.62 -9.12 -14.17
CA SER A 409 23.77 -9.73 -14.84
C SER A 409 24.18 -11.03 -14.14
N GLY A 410 23.99 -12.16 -14.85
CA GLY A 410 24.36 -13.51 -14.35
C GLY A 410 23.22 -14.51 -14.35
N GLN A 411 22.02 -14.13 -14.75
CA GLN A 411 20.87 -15.01 -14.92
C GLN A 411 20.67 -15.36 -16.41
N GLU A 412 19.97 -16.47 -16.70
CA GLU A 412 19.60 -16.82 -18.07
C GLU A 412 18.58 -15.79 -18.62
N ASP A 413 18.59 -15.51 -19.94
CA ASP A 413 17.79 -14.44 -20.60
C ASP A 413 16.29 -14.40 -20.23
N THR A 414 15.69 -15.54 -19.95
CA THR A 414 14.28 -15.63 -19.53
C THR A 414 14.05 -15.20 -18.09
N ASP A 415 15.03 -15.40 -17.23
CA ASP A 415 14.96 -15.00 -15.82
C ASP A 415 15.30 -13.52 -15.66
N GLU A 416 16.21 -12.98 -16.51
CA GLU A 416 16.53 -11.54 -16.58
C GLU A 416 15.27 -10.70 -16.84
N ARG A 417 14.46 -11.09 -17.84
CA ARG A 417 13.21 -10.35 -18.16
C ARG A 417 12.22 -10.33 -17.01
N LYS A 418 11.98 -11.48 -16.39
CA LYS A 418 11.05 -11.59 -15.25
C LYS A 418 11.54 -10.77 -14.06
N SER A 419 12.83 -10.79 -13.78
CA SER A 419 13.42 -10.00 -12.70
C SER A 419 13.26 -8.51 -12.94
N ILE A 420 13.46 -8.03 -14.18
CA ILE A 420 13.23 -6.63 -14.56
C ILE A 420 11.74 -6.28 -14.41
N ASP A 421 10.82 -7.14 -14.86
CA ASP A 421 9.38 -6.89 -14.75
C ASP A 421 8.94 -6.72 -13.28
N VAL A 422 9.41 -7.60 -12.42
CA VAL A 422 9.13 -7.55 -10.98
C VAL A 422 9.73 -6.29 -10.35
N LEU A 423 11.00 -5.98 -10.68
CA LEU A 423 11.68 -4.80 -10.14
C LEU A 423 10.99 -3.52 -10.58
N MET A 424 10.67 -3.36 -11.87
CA MET A 424 9.97 -2.18 -12.39
C MET A 424 8.60 -1.99 -11.73
N THR A 425 7.85 -3.08 -11.53
CA THR A 425 6.56 -3.03 -10.83
C THR A 425 6.72 -2.55 -9.39
N LYS A 426 7.73 -3.06 -8.67
CA LYS A 426 8.02 -2.66 -7.29
C LYS A 426 8.52 -1.21 -7.22
N LEU A 427 9.39 -0.77 -8.15
CA LEU A 427 9.87 0.61 -8.23
C LEU A 427 8.71 1.58 -8.51
N ARG A 428 7.81 1.25 -9.46
CA ARG A 428 6.63 2.08 -9.72
C ARG A 428 5.75 2.22 -8.49
N SER A 429 5.46 1.10 -7.81
CA SER A 429 4.68 1.12 -6.56
C SER A 429 5.36 1.94 -5.47
N LEU A 430 6.70 1.89 -5.39
CA LEU A 430 7.48 2.66 -4.43
C LEU A 430 7.39 4.14 -4.73
N VAL A 431 7.54 4.56 -5.99
CA VAL A 431 7.39 5.95 -6.44
C VAL A 431 6.00 6.49 -6.06
N GLU A 432 4.93 5.73 -6.32
CA GLU A 432 3.56 6.12 -5.94
C GLU A 432 3.36 6.24 -4.42
N GLN A 433 3.99 5.34 -3.64
CA GLN A 433 3.87 5.34 -2.18
C GLN A 433 4.67 6.45 -1.49
N THR A 434 5.79 6.85 -2.08
CA THR A 434 6.74 7.80 -1.46
C THR A 434 6.67 9.19 -2.07
N GLY A 435 6.10 9.33 -3.27
CA GLY A 435 6.01 10.60 -3.99
C GLY A 435 7.36 11.12 -4.51
N ILE A 436 8.42 10.31 -4.60
CA ILE A 436 9.72 10.73 -5.12
C ILE A 436 9.71 10.83 -6.65
N CYS A 437 10.62 11.63 -7.22
CA CYS A 437 11.03 11.51 -8.60
C CYS A 437 12.19 10.49 -8.69
N LEU A 438 11.97 9.40 -9.43
CA LEU A 438 13.00 8.39 -9.64
C LEU A 438 13.54 8.47 -11.07
N LEU A 439 14.82 8.87 -11.20
CA LEU A 439 15.56 8.85 -12.47
C LEU A 439 16.20 7.47 -12.61
N LEU A 440 15.82 6.76 -13.65
CA LEU A 440 16.31 5.41 -13.95
C LEU A 440 17.15 5.44 -15.21
N VAL A 441 18.33 4.83 -15.16
CA VAL A 441 19.19 4.65 -16.35
C VAL A 441 19.06 3.23 -16.86
N SER A 442 18.84 3.08 -18.17
CA SER A 442 18.70 1.79 -18.85
C SER A 442 19.58 1.72 -20.10
N HIS A 443 20.12 0.53 -20.35
CA HIS A 443 20.81 0.25 -21.60
C HIS A 443 19.83 -0.15 -22.72
N LEU A 444 20.25 0.05 -23.97
CA LEU A 444 19.55 -0.45 -25.13
C LEU A 444 20.06 -1.86 -25.48
N ARG A 445 19.22 -2.65 -26.13
CA ARG A 445 19.64 -3.90 -26.80
C ARG A 445 20.59 -3.57 -27.93
N ARG A 446 21.53 -4.46 -28.20
CA ARG A 446 22.27 -4.40 -29.46
C ARG A 446 21.26 -4.53 -30.60
N PRO A 447 21.27 -3.59 -31.56
CA PRO A 447 20.36 -3.68 -32.69
C PRO A 447 20.72 -4.88 -33.58
N SER A 448 19.70 -5.47 -34.22
CA SER A 448 19.90 -6.44 -35.29
C SER A 448 20.19 -5.66 -36.58
N GLY A 449 21.34 -5.83 -37.18
CA GLY A 449 21.76 -5.19 -38.44
C GLY A 449 23.13 -4.52 -38.34
N ASP A 450 23.56 -3.91 -39.44
CA ASP A 450 24.95 -3.40 -39.62
C ASP A 450 25.21 -2.05 -38.92
N ARG A 451 24.17 -1.32 -38.49
CA ARG A 451 24.30 -0.03 -37.77
C ARG A 451 24.01 -0.21 -36.28
N GLY A 452 24.99 0.15 -35.46
CA GLY A 452 24.88 0.25 -34.02
C GLY A 452 24.14 1.51 -33.55
N HIS A 453 23.89 1.61 -32.25
CA HIS A 453 23.41 2.86 -31.68
C HIS A 453 24.51 3.93 -31.70
N GLU A 454 25.77 3.52 -31.66
CA GLU A 454 26.97 4.34 -31.79
C GLU A 454 27.12 5.02 -33.14
N ASP A 455 26.39 4.56 -34.15
CA ASP A 455 26.35 5.12 -35.50
C ASP A 455 25.17 6.08 -35.73
N GLY A 456 24.56 6.60 -34.64
CA GLY A 456 23.46 7.57 -34.69
C GLY A 456 22.10 6.97 -35.07
N ARG A 457 21.91 5.66 -34.84
CA ARG A 457 20.60 5.03 -35.08
C ARG A 457 19.52 5.61 -34.20
N GLU A 458 18.40 5.97 -34.78
CA GLU A 458 17.20 6.42 -34.06
C GLU A 458 16.70 5.35 -33.08
N VAL A 459 16.39 5.76 -31.86
CA VAL A 459 15.94 4.89 -30.76
C VAL A 459 14.43 4.83 -30.71
N THR A 460 13.91 3.64 -30.47
CA THR A 460 12.48 3.40 -30.21
C THR A 460 12.29 2.63 -28.91
N LEU A 461 11.07 2.62 -28.37
CA LEU A 461 10.75 1.86 -27.14
C LEU A 461 11.08 0.37 -27.25
N SER A 462 11.03 -0.20 -28.47
CA SER A 462 11.37 -1.60 -28.70
C SER A 462 12.86 -1.91 -28.53
N HIS A 463 13.72 -0.90 -28.52
CA HIS A 463 15.17 -1.04 -28.31
C HIS A 463 15.57 -1.12 -26.84
N LEU A 464 14.65 -0.89 -25.89
CA LEU A 464 14.95 -1.03 -24.47
C LEU A 464 15.41 -2.46 -24.15
N ARG A 465 16.52 -2.58 -23.41
CA ARG A 465 17.08 -3.87 -23.01
C ARG A 465 16.27 -4.46 -21.86
N GLY A 466 16.02 -5.76 -21.94
CA GLY A 466 15.37 -6.55 -20.89
C GLY A 466 13.88 -6.66 -21.13
N SER A 467 13.07 -5.70 -20.76
CA SER A 467 11.62 -5.85 -20.79
C SER A 467 10.87 -4.62 -21.31
N ALA A 468 9.73 -4.86 -21.95
CA ALA A 468 8.76 -3.83 -22.33
C ALA A 468 8.18 -3.11 -21.09
N SER A 469 8.27 -3.69 -19.89
CA SER A 469 7.81 -3.09 -18.65
C SER A 469 8.51 -1.77 -18.32
N ILE A 470 9.79 -1.60 -18.72
CA ILE A 470 10.51 -0.33 -18.56
C ILE A 470 9.74 0.80 -19.27
N GLY A 471 9.39 0.59 -20.55
CA GLY A 471 8.61 1.57 -21.31
C GLY A 471 7.19 1.74 -20.79
N HIS A 472 6.54 0.66 -20.33
CA HIS A 472 5.15 0.71 -19.87
C HIS A 472 5.00 1.40 -18.51
N LEU A 473 5.91 1.12 -17.56
CA LEU A 473 5.80 1.59 -16.18
C LEU A 473 6.45 2.95 -15.93
N SER A 474 7.37 3.40 -16.81
CA SER A 474 7.90 4.76 -16.75
C SER A 474 6.85 5.79 -17.18
N ASP A 475 6.85 6.96 -16.53
CA ASP A 475 6.02 8.11 -16.92
C ASP A 475 6.62 8.81 -18.13
N SER A 476 7.95 8.96 -18.15
CA SER A 476 8.70 9.47 -19.29
C SER A 476 9.83 8.55 -19.67
N VAL A 477 10.08 8.39 -20.97
CA VAL A 477 11.23 7.64 -21.52
C VAL A 477 11.97 8.57 -22.48
N ILE A 478 13.23 8.83 -22.17
CA ILE A 478 14.08 9.78 -22.87
C ILE A 478 15.28 9.04 -23.44
N ALA A 479 15.45 9.08 -24.74
CA ALA A 479 16.58 8.46 -25.45
C ALA A 479 17.67 9.48 -25.77
N LEU A 480 18.90 9.02 -25.66
CA LEU A 480 20.09 9.73 -26.08
C LEU A 480 20.61 9.07 -27.35
N GLU A 481 20.67 9.82 -28.42
CA GLU A 481 21.14 9.38 -29.74
C GLU A 481 22.36 10.19 -30.13
N ARG A 482 23.42 9.52 -30.54
CA ARG A 482 24.67 10.17 -30.93
C ARG A 482 25.42 9.32 -31.98
N ASN A 483 25.86 9.97 -33.06
CA ASN A 483 26.78 9.34 -34.00
C ASN A 483 28.23 9.64 -33.59
N GLN A 484 28.88 8.65 -32.99
CA GLN A 484 30.26 8.78 -32.51
C GLN A 484 31.29 8.61 -33.66
N GLN A 485 30.84 8.11 -34.80
CA GLN A 485 31.66 7.85 -35.98
C GLN A 485 31.66 9.04 -36.97
N GLU A 486 30.96 10.11 -36.65
CA GLU A 486 30.90 11.29 -37.50
C GLU A 486 32.25 12.01 -37.57
N ASP A 487 32.66 12.40 -38.76
CA ASP A 487 33.95 13.07 -38.99
C ASP A 487 33.97 14.50 -38.43
N ASP A 488 32.82 15.19 -38.42
CA ASP A 488 32.70 16.52 -37.87
C ASP A 488 32.75 16.47 -36.32
N PRO A 489 33.69 17.19 -35.69
CA PRO A 489 33.84 17.19 -34.24
C PRO A 489 32.63 17.76 -33.51
N VAL A 490 31.83 18.63 -34.11
CA VAL A 490 30.61 19.18 -33.49
C VAL A 490 29.53 18.09 -33.52
N LEU A 491 29.30 17.49 -34.67
CA LEU A 491 28.30 16.45 -34.87
C LEU A 491 28.62 15.20 -34.04
N SER A 492 29.88 14.74 -34.04
CA SER A 492 30.29 13.57 -33.25
C SER A 492 30.24 13.77 -31.73
N ASN A 493 30.18 15.01 -31.25
CA ASN A 493 30.00 15.36 -29.84
C ASN A 493 28.59 15.86 -29.50
N THR A 494 27.67 15.89 -30.45
CA THR A 494 26.28 16.29 -30.22
C THR A 494 25.40 15.06 -29.96
N THR A 495 24.65 15.12 -28.88
CA THR A 495 23.66 14.12 -28.50
C THR A 495 22.26 14.68 -28.74
N THR A 496 21.51 14.03 -29.59
CA THR A 496 20.07 14.31 -29.77
C THR A 496 19.29 13.69 -28.64
N ILE A 497 18.48 14.49 -27.95
CA ILE A 497 17.58 14.04 -26.90
C ILE A 497 16.20 13.84 -27.52
N ARG A 498 15.74 12.60 -27.50
CA ARG A 498 14.43 12.20 -28.03
C ARG A 498 13.53 11.70 -26.93
N ILE A 499 12.33 12.25 -26.83
CA ILE A 499 11.28 11.76 -25.95
C ILE A 499 10.54 10.62 -26.66
N LEU A 500 10.67 9.41 -26.12
CA LEU A 500 9.99 8.22 -26.66
C LEU A 500 8.61 8.03 -26.03
N LYS A 501 8.42 8.54 -24.82
CA LYS A 501 7.17 8.50 -24.08
C LYS A 501 7.13 9.67 -23.11
N ASN A 502 5.96 10.30 -23.02
CA ASN A 502 5.65 11.30 -22.00
C ASN A 502 4.18 11.14 -21.61
N ARG A 503 3.94 10.66 -20.39
CA ARG A 503 2.57 10.42 -19.91
C ARG A 503 1.87 11.73 -19.56
N TYR A 504 2.63 12.73 -19.14
CA TYR A 504 2.08 14.01 -18.70
C TYR A 504 1.52 14.85 -19.84
N THR A 505 2.30 15.03 -20.92
CA THR A 505 1.86 15.86 -22.05
C THR A 505 1.37 15.06 -23.25
N GLY A 506 1.86 13.83 -23.42
CA GLY A 506 1.68 13.03 -24.64
C GLY A 506 2.68 13.37 -25.74
N ASP A 507 3.49 14.43 -25.61
CA ASP A 507 4.42 14.88 -26.62
C ASP A 507 5.65 13.99 -26.71
N THR A 508 6.01 13.63 -27.94
CA THR A 508 7.17 12.77 -28.27
C THR A 508 8.02 13.40 -29.39
N GLY A 509 9.11 12.73 -29.75
CA GLY A 509 10.03 13.18 -30.78
C GLY A 509 11.25 13.91 -30.24
N VAL A 510 12.04 14.52 -31.12
CA VAL A 510 13.24 15.27 -30.73
C VAL A 510 12.86 16.46 -29.86
N ALA A 511 13.52 16.57 -28.71
CA ALA A 511 13.31 17.67 -27.78
C ALA A 511 14.41 18.73 -27.88
N THR A 512 15.68 18.31 -27.90
CA THR A 512 16.82 19.22 -27.95
C THR A 512 18.08 18.51 -28.43
N HIS A 513 19.13 19.28 -28.67
CA HIS A 513 20.48 18.81 -29.01
C HIS A 513 21.47 19.30 -27.96
N LEU A 514 22.26 18.40 -27.38
CA LEU A 514 23.24 18.69 -26.36
C LEU A 514 24.65 18.46 -26.87
N PHE A 515 25.46 19.49 -26.88
CA PHE A 515 26.88 19.41 -27.21
C PHE A 515 27.69 19.05 -25.96
N TYR A 516 28.50 17.99 -26.06
CA TYR A 516 29.48 17.63 -25.03
C TYR A 516 30.78 18.37 -25.23
N ASN A 517 31.09 19.28 -24.31
CA ASN A 517 32.35 19.99 -24.30
C ASN A 517 33.44 19.10 -23.68
N LYS A 518 34.45 18.72 -24.45
CA LYS A 518 35.54 17.83 -23.99
C LYS A 518 36.47 18.48 -22.98
N ASP A 519 36.55 19.80 -22.91
CA ASP A 519 37.42 20.51 -21.97
C ASP A 519 36.78 20.58 -20.58
N THR A 520 35.49 20.89 -20.54
CA THR A 520 34.76 21.06 -19.27
C THR A 520 34.04 19.80 -18.82
N GLY A 521 33.67 18.90 -19.73
CA GLY A 521 32.83 17.74 -19.47
C GLY A 521 31.33 18.04 -19.37
N ARG A 522 30.92 19.30 -19.70
CA ARG A 522 29.54 19.78 -19.62
C ARG A 522 28.72 19.44 -20.85
N LEU A 523 27.41 19.36 -20.65
CA LEU A 523 26.40 19.22 -21.71
C LEU A 523 25.66 20.54 -21.85
N THR A 524 25.88 21.22 -22.96
CA THR A 524 25.22 22.51 -23.27
C THR A 524 24.24 22.36 -24.39
N GLU A 525 23.06 22.99 -24.24
CA GLU A 525 22.04 23.01 -25.30
C GLU A 525 22.52 23.84 -26.49
N ILE A 526 22.33 23.33 -27.69
CA ILE A 526 22.63 24.01 -28.95
C ILE A 526 21.43 23.94 -29.91
N SER A 527 21.36 24.87 -30.89
CA SER A 527 20.42 24.75 -31.99
C SER A 527 20.71 23.48 -32.81
N ASN A 528 19.70 23.02 -33.54
CA ASN A 528 19.83 21.79 -34.35
C ASN A 528 21.03 21.88 -35.31
N PRO A 529 22.14 21.16 -35.10
CA PRO A 529 23.31 21.25 -35.94
C PRO A 529 23.18 20.41 -37.24
N PHE A 530 22.10 19.64 -37.37
CA PHE A 530 21.77 18.81 -38.53
C PHE A 530 20.88 19.56 -39.53
N ASP A 531 20.46 20.78 -39.22
CA ASP A 531 19.66 21.63 -40.08
C ASP A 531 20.61 22.39 -41.03
N THR A 532 20.80 21.87 -42.24
CA THR A 532 21.73 22.42 -43.23
C THR A 532 21.21 23.62 -44.00
N GLY A 533 20.01 24.15 -43.59
CA GLY A 533 19.52 25.44 -44.12
C GLY A 533 19.29 25.48 -45.64
N ASP A 534 19.07 24.35 -46.29
CA ASP A 534 18.65 24.25 -47.68
C ASP A 534 17.11 24.03 -47.73
N ASP A 535 16.37 25.17 -47.68
CA ASP A 535 15.02 25.31 -48.21
C ASP A 535 14.97 26.38 -49.31
#